data_350aa6419593543f41b2ae0123069197
#
_entry.id   350aa6419593543f41b2ae0123069197
#
_cell.length_a   1.000
_cell.length_b   1.000
_cell.length_c   1.000
_cell.angle_alpha   90.00
_cell.angle_beta   90.00
_cell.angle_gamma   90.00
#
_symmetry.space_group_name_H-M   'P 1'
#
loop_
_entity.id
_entity.type
_entity.pdbx_description
1 polymer ?
#
loop_
_entity_poly.entity_id
_entity_poly.type
_entity_poly.pdbx_seq_one_letter_code
_entity_poly.pdbx_strand_id
1 'polypeptide(L)'
;HAGYAQSGEDIVCAGISALVTNALNSIERFTKDDLEIQCDEAKGIIRMKMKGKRSKEAQLLLQSLRLGLESIEEEHGRYIKVSFKEV
;
A
#
# COMPACT_ATOMS: atom_id res chain seq x y z
N HIS A 1 -12.20 2.48 -20.52
CA HIS A 1 -11.00 2.67 -20.81
C HIS A 1 -10.33 1.58 -21.66
N ALA A 2 -9.38 1.96 -22.30
CA ALA A 2 -8.74 1.14 -23.29
C ALA A 2 -8.13 -0.13 -22.68
N GLY A 3 -8.67 -0.60 -21.61
CA GLY A 3 -7.97 -1.47 -20.77
C GLY A 3 -8.36 -2.91 -20.78
N TYR A 4 -9.00 -3.41 -21.80
CA TYR A 4 -9.43 -4.80 -21.73
C TYR A 4 -8.28 -5.76 -21.59
N ALA A 5 -7.23 -5.57 -22.36
CA ALA A 5 -6.04 -6.41 -22.23
C ALA A 5 -5.34 -6.17 -20.90
N GLN A 6 -5.63 -5.06 -20.25
CA GLN A 6 -5.01 -4.63 -19.01
C GLN A 6 -5.98 -4.61 -17.84
N SER A 7 -7.15 -5.18 -18.00
CA SER A 7 -8.19 -5.11 -16.97
C SER A 7 -7.72 -5.71 -15.65
N GLY A 8 -6.93 -6.80 -15.69
CA GLY A 8 -6.36 -7.38 -14.48
C GLY A 8 -5.40 -6.44 -13.78
N GLU A 9 -4.57 -5.74 -14.55
CA GLU A 9 -3.65 -4.75 -14.03
C GLU A 9 -4.40 -3.56 -13.42
N ASP A 10 -5.45 -3.09 -14.09
CA ASP A 10 -6.26 -1.97 -13.59
C ASP A 10 -6.95 -2.32 -12.28
N ILE A 11 -7.48 -3.53 -12.16
CA ILE A 11 -8.11 -4.00 -10.94
C ILE A 11 -7.10 -4.06 -9.80
N VAL A 12 -5.91 -4.56 -10.09
CA VAL A 12 -4.83 -4.62 -9.10
C VAL A 12 -4.43 -3.22 -8.66
N CYS A 13 -4.24 -2.29 -9.59
CA CYS A 13 -3.88 -0.92 -9.27
C CYS A 13 -4.97 -0.24 -8.43
N ALA A 14 -6.22 -0.45 -8.77
CA ALA A 14 -7.33 0.11 -8.00
C ALA A 14 -7.35 -0.47 -6.57
N GLY A 15 -7.13 -1.76 -6.43
CA GLY A 15 -7.06 -2.40 -5.13
C GLY A 15 -5.93 -1.85 -4.26
N ILE A 16 -4.76 -1.69 -4.85
CA ILE A 16 -3.61 -1.13 -4.15
C ILE A 16 -3.88 0.30 -3.73
N SER A 17 -4.43 1.12 -4.63
CA SER A 17 -4.75 2.50 -4.33
C SER A 17 -5.75 2.59 -3.19
N ALA A 18 -6.76 1.74 -3.19
CA ALA A 18 -7.76 1.72 -2.11
C ALA A 18 -7.12 1.35 -0.77
N LEU A 19 -6.28 0.33 -0.74
CA LEU A 19 -5.61 -0.10 0.49
C LEU A 19 -4.67 0.98 1.02
N VAL A 20 -3.86 1.57 0.15
CA VAL A 20 -2.90 2.61 0.52
C VAL A 20 -3.63 3.84 1.02
N THR A 21 -4.63 4.30 0.30
CA THR A 21 -5.41 5.48 0.70
C THR A 21 -6.11 5.24 2.04
N ASN A 22 -6.70 4.07 2.22
CA ASN A 22 -7.34 3.73 3.48
C ASN A 22 -6.33 3.74 4.64
N ALA A 23 -5.16 3.17 4.44
CA ALA A 23 -4.13 3.14 5.48
C ALA A 23 -3.66 4.54 5.85
N LEU A 24 -3.41 5.39 4.85
CA LEU A 24 -3.02 6.78 5.09
C LEU A 24 -4.08 7.53 5.88
N ASN A 25 -5.32 7.42 5.44
CA ASN A 25 -6.44 8.10 6.10
C ASN A 25 -6.65 7.58 7.52
N SER A 26 -6.51 6.28 7.71
CA SER A 26 -6.68 5.65 9.01
C SER A 26 -5.61 6.11 9.99
N ILE A 27 -4.37 6.12 9.56
CA ILE A 27 -3.27 6.56 10.41
C ILE A 27 -3.42 8.02 10.77
N GLU A 28 -3.75 8.85 9.79
CA GLU A 28 -3.98 10.28 10.03
C GLU A 28 -5.13 10.52 10.99
N ARG A 29 -6.21 9.76 10.86
CA ARG A 29 -7.42 9.97 11.64
C ARG A 29 -7.37 9.36 13.03
N PHE A 30 -6.78 8.19 13.16
CA PHE A 30 -6.84 7.41 14.38
C PHE A 30 -5.56 7.47 15.22
N THR A 31 -4.50 8.05 14.69
CA THR A 31 -3.23 8.17 15.41
C THR A 31 -2.69 9.58 15.25
N LYS A 32 -1.62 9.86 15.99
CA LYS A 32 -0.87 11.11 15.84
C LYS A 32 0.39 10.90 15.02
N ASP A 33 0.53 9.72 14.44
CA ASP A 33 1.71 9.36 13.68
C ASP A 33 1.65 10.00 12.29
N ASP A 34 2.82 10.20 11.72
CA ASP A 34 2.96 10.76 10.38
C ASP A 34 3.54 9.69 9.46
N LEU A 35 2.78 9.31 8.45
CA LEU A 35 3.17 8.29 7.50
C LEU A 35 3.30 8.90 6.12
N GLU A 36 4.42 8.62 5.48
CA GLU A 36 4.64 8.96 4.08
C GLU A 36 4.70 7.68 3.27
N ILE A 37 3.91 7.62 2.20
CA ILE A 37 3.92 6.49 1.28
C ILE A 37 4.31 7.00 -0.10
N GLN A 38 5.28 6.34 -0.70
CA GLN A 38 5.70 6.61 -2.06
C GLN A 38 5.43 5.38 -2.91
N CYS A 39 4.80 5.60 -4.06
CA CYS A 39 4.50 4.54 -5.01
C CYS A 39 5.22 4.83 -6.33
N ASP A 40 5.96 3.85 -6.80
CA ASP A 40 6.55 3.88 -8.14
C ASP A 40 5.76 2.88 -8.99
N GLU A 41 4.78 3.40 -9.71
CA GLU A 41 3.88 2.55 -10.49
C GLU A 41 4.61 1.80 -11.60
N ALA A 42 5.60 2.43 -12.21
CA ALA A 42 6.36 1.81 -13.28
C ALA A 42 7.11 0.58 -12.81
N LYS A 43 7.61 0.62 -11.59
CA LYS A 43 8.37 -0.49 -11.00
C LYS A 43 7.54 -1.37 -10.07
N GLY A 44 6.30 -0.96 -9.76
CA GLY A 44 5.46 -1.68 -8.82
C GLY A 44 6.03 -1.68 -7.42
N ILE A 45 6.70 -0.63 -7.02
CA ILE A 45 7.34 -0.53 -5.70
C ILE A 45 6.56 0.43 -4.83
N ILE A 46 6.27 -0.01 -3.61
CA ILE A 46 5.62 0.80 -2.60
C ILE A 46 6.58 0.95 -1.43
N ARG A 47 6.87 2.20 -1.06
CA ARG A 47 7.75 2.50 0.07
C ARG A 47 6.97 3.25 1.13
N MET A 48 7.14 2.83 2.38
CA MET A 48 6.48 3.47 3.52
C MET A 48 7.52 3.99 4.48
N LYS A 49 7.30 5.19 4.98
CA LYS A 49 8.19 5.83 5.92
C LYS A 49 7.38 6.47 7.04
N MET A 50 7.68 6.09 8.27
CA MET A 50 7.10 6.71 9.45
C MET A 50 8.08 7.72 10.01
N LYS A 51 7.60 8.88 10.39
CA LYS A 51 8.40 9.90 11.04
C LYS A 51 8.18 9.81 12.54
N GLY A 52 9.27 9.72 13.30
CA GLY A 52 9.19 9.65 14.74
C GLY A 52 8.77 8.29 15.27
N LYS A 53 8.24 8.29 16.48
CA LYS A 53 7.81 7.05 17.13
C LYS A 53 6.51 6.56 16.54
N ARG A 54 6.42 5.25 16.39
CA ARG A 54 5.20 4.60 15.92
C ARG A 54 4.35 4.20 17.10
N SER A 55 3.09 4.57 17.06
CA SER A 55 2.12 4.07 18.03
C SER A 55 1.81 2.61 17.73
N LYS A 56 1.26 1.90 18.71
CA LYS A 56 0.79 0.53 18.50
C LYS A 56 -0.30 0.47 17.45
N GLU A 57 -1.17 1.47 17.45
CA GLU A 57 -2.27 1.57 16.50
C GLU A 57 -1.74 1.75 15.09
N ALA A 58 -0.75 2.61 14.90
CA ALA A 58 -0.15 2.80 13.58
C ALA A 58 0.54 1.52 13.10
N GLN A 59 1.24 0.83 13.99
CA GLN A 59 1.88 -0.43 13.65
C GLN A 59 0.86 -1.48 13.20
N LEU A 60 -0.26 -1.57 13.90
CA LEU A 60 -1.32 -2.51 13.52
C LEU A 60 -1.91 -2.17 12.16
N LEU A 61 -2.17 -0.88 11.92
CA LEU A 61 -2.69 -0.44 10.63
C LEU A 61 -1.71 -0.72 9.49
N LEU A 62 -0.42 -0.54 9.74
CA LEU A 62 0.61 -0.86 8.74
C LEU A 62 0.71 -2.35 8.49
N GLN A 63 0.59 -3.18 9.52
CA GLN A 63 0.57 -4.62 9.34
C GLN A 63 -0.64 -5.06 8.51
N SER A 64 -1.78 -4.44 8.75
CA SER A 64 -2.99 -4.70 7.98
C SER A 64 -2.80 -4.32 6.51
N LEU A 65 -2.21 -3.16 6.26
CA LEU A 65 -1.90 -2.73 4.90
C LEU A 65 -0.96 -3.73 4.22
N ARG A 66 0.10 -4.11 4.91
CA ARG A 66 1.08 -5.06 4.40
C ARG A 66 0.43 -6.38 4.03
N LEU A 67 -0.41 -6.90 4.93
CA LEU A 67 -1.12 -8.15 4.68
C LEU A 67 -1.96 -8.06 3.41
N GLY A 68 -2.71 -6.96 3.25
CA GLY A 68 -3.53 -6.76 2.07
C GLY A 68 -2.72 -6.67 0.79
N LEU A 69 -1.61 -5.94 0.83
CA LEU A 69 -0.74 -5.80 -0.34
C LEU A 69 -0.05 -7.13 -0.70
N GLU A 70 0.39 -7.88 0.31
CA GLU A 70 1.00 -9.19 0.09
C GLU A 70 0.00 -10.18 -0.51
N SER A 71 -1.27 -10.07 -0.08
CA SER A 71 -2.33 -10.92 -0.64
C SER A 71 -2.56 -10.63 -2.12
N ILE A 72 -2.53 -9.34 -2.49
CA ILE A 72 -2.65 -8.95 -3.89
C ILE A 72 -1.46 -9.46 -4.69
N GLU A 73 -0.26 -9.30 -4.17
CA GLU A 73 0.95 -9.76 -4.84
C GLU A 73 0.92 -11.28 -5.05
N GLU A 74 0.47 -12.02 -4.05
CA GLU A 74 0.38 -13.48 -4.14
C GLU A 74 -0.53 -13.92 -5.28
N GLU A 75 -1.66 -13.24 -5.45
CA GLU A 75 -2.63 -13.60 -6.49
C GLU A 75 -2.29 -12.99 -7.85
N HIS A 76 -1.63 -11.84 -7.86
CA HIS A 76 -1.42 -11.03 -9.07
C HIS A 76 0.04 -10.60 -9.23
N GLY A 77 0.97 -11.44 -8.83
CA GLY A 77 2.39 -11.09 -8.85
C GLY A 77 2.98 -10.77 -10.21
N ARG A 78 2.27 -11.10 -11.28
CA ARG A 78 2.72 -10.73 -12.63
C ARG A 78 2.52 -9.24 -12.90
N TYR A 79 1.68 -8.55 -12.10
CA TYR A 79 1.36 -7.14 -12.29
C TYR A 79 2.02 -6.25 -11.25
N ILE A 80 2.45 -6.79 -10.12
CA ILE A 80 2.98 -5.98 -9.03
C ILE A 80 4.00 -6.73 -8.19
N LYS A 81 4.99 -6.00 -7.73
CA LYS A 81 5.95 -6.44 -6.72
C LYS A 81 5.86 -5.47 -5.57
N VAL A 82 5.65 -5.99 -4.38
CA VAL A 82 5.53 -5.16 -3.18
C VAL A 82 6.84 -5.23 -2.40
N SER A 83 7.38 -4.06 -2.09
CA SER A 83 8.60 -3.95 -1.29
C SER A 83 8.35 -2.95 -0.18
N PHE A 84 8.58 -3.39 1.05
CA PHE A 84 8.42 -2.53 2.21
C PHE A 84 9.79 -2.14 2.75
N LYS A 85 10.02 -0.84 2.82
CA LYS A 85 11.21 -0.31 3.48
C LYS A 85 10.75 0.55 4.64
N GLU A 86 11.15 0.15 5.82
CA GLU A 86 10.93 0.93 7.03
C GLU A 86 12.18 1.74 7.31
N VAL A 87 11.99 3.00 7.54
CA VAL A 87 13.09 3.90 7.85
C VAL A 87 12.90 4.47 9.24
#